data_5549c946c4f46fe153f9f4e11b7597c5
#
_entry.id   5549c946c4f46fe153f9f4e11b7597c5
#
_cell.length_a   1.000
_cell.length_b   1.000
_cell.length_c   1.000
_cell.angle_alpha   90.00
_cell.angle_beta   90.00
_cell.angle_gamma   90.00
#
_symmetry.space_group_name_H-M   'P 1'
#
loop_
_entity.id
_entity.type
_entity.pdbx_description
1 polymer ?
#
loop_
_entity_poly.entity_id
_entity_poly.type
_entity_poly.pdbx_seq_one_letter_code
_entity_poly.pdbx_strand_id
1 'polypeptide(L)'
;NYTETHGVFYWDLPYLYNQLKQGLLAFKNANVGTLDCIGIDTWGVDYGLLDKNGQLLSNPRSYRYAVDADMEAVWKTVDFPTLFARTGISTMNFNTVYQLYRRKLQEDPALDAAETMLLMPDLLGFFLTGEAKTEYTNATTSMLYNPTTKDWDWQTIDALGLPRKIFTKLDRAGALRGTLRPELAAELGINQAHFAAVGTHDTASAVAAIPGTGSFAFCSSGTWSLFGVETDKPILTDAVRDANFSNEGTIQGGFRPLKNIMGLWLIQECRRDWQKAGMNLSWNDIVEEAKKAEPFRSII
;
A
#
# COMPACT_ATOMS: atom_id res chain seq x y z
N ASN A 1 2.65 -8.77 -10.57
CA ASN A 1 3.91 -9.32 -11.11
C ASN A 1 5.02 -9.28 -10.07
N TYR A 2 5.10 -10.30 -9.28
CA TYR A 2 6.23 -10.55 -8.39
C TYR A 2 6.99 -11.81 -8.84
N THR A 3 8.28 -11.82 -8.57
CA THR A 3 9.17 -12.95 -8.87
C THR A 3 9.74 -13.46 -7.56
N GLU A 4 9.73 -14.78 -7.38
CA GLU A 4 10.35 -15.43 -6.23
C GLU A 4 11.79 -15.79 -6.58
N THR A 5 12.72 -15.44 -5.67
CA THR A 5 14.14 -15.83 -5.76
C THR A 5 14.63 -16.22 -4.38
N HIS A 6 15.09 -17.47 -4.21
CA HIS A 6 15.59 -18.00 -2.92
C HIS A 6 14.60 -17.79 -1.75
N GLY A 7 13.31 -18.00 -2.00
CA GLY A 7 12.26 -17.85 -0.99
C GLY A 7 11.84 -16.41 -0.71
N VAL A 8 12.43 -15.41 -1.36
CA VAL A 8 12.04 -14.01 -1.23
C VAL A 8 11.24 -13.57 -2.46
N PHE A 9 10.11 -12.94 -2.22
CA PHE A 9 9.26 -12.40 -3.28
C PHE A 9 9.59 -10.93 -3.52
N TYR A 10 9.86 -10.58 -4.79
CA TYR A 10 10.19 -9.22 -5.21
C TYR A 10 9.18 -8.70 -6.23
N TRP A 11 8.78 -7.45 -6.09
CA TRP A 11 8.09 -6.73 -7.17
C TRP A 11 9.10 -6.40 -8.26
N ASP A 12 8.74 -6.66 -9.52
CA ASP A 12 9.53 -6.21 -10.66
C ASP A 12 9.24 -4.72 -10.92
N LEU A 13 9.94 -3.85 -10.17
CA LEU A 13 9.73 -2.41 -10.25
C LEU A 13 10.10 -1.82 -11.62
N PRO A 14 11.20 -2.23 -12.28
CA PRO A 14 11.48 -1.80 -13.65
C PRO A 14 10.35 -2.12 -14.63
N TYR A 15 9.76 -3.31 -14.51
CA TYR A 15 8.61 -3.69 -15.32
C TYR A 15 7.40 -2.80 -15.02
N LEU A 16 7.05 -2.59 -13.74
CA LEU A 16 5.92 -1.74 -13.36
C LEU A 16 6.10 -0.31 -13.88
N TYR A 17 7.29 0.26 -13.74
CA TYR A 17 7.61 1.58 -14.27
C TYR A 17 7.49 1.64 -15.79
N ASN A 18 7.95 0.60 -16.48
CA ASN A 18 7.76 0.52 -17.94
C ASN A 18 6.27 0.45 -18.33
N GLN A 19 5.43 -0.27 -17.56
CA GLN A 19 3.98 -0.30 -17.82
C GLN A 19 3.33 1.07 -17.62
N LEU A 20 3.77 1.87 -16.65
CA LEU A 20 3.33 3.27 -16.50
C LEU A 20 3.67 4.09 -17.77
N LYS A 21 4.90 3.96 -18.27
CA LYS A 21 5.30 4.63 -19.53
C LYS A 21 4.44 4.18 -20.70
N GLN A 22 4.12 2.90 -20.82
CA GLN A 22 3.21 2.39 -21.86
C GLN A 22 1.80 2.96 -21.71
N GLY A 23 1.29 3.12 -20.48
CA GLY A 23 0.02 3.78 -20.22
C GLY A 23 -0.01 5.24 -20.69
N LEU A 24 1.05 6.00 -20.39
CA LEU A 24 1.21 7.38 -20.86
C LEU A 24 1.31 7.47 -22.40
N LEU A 25 2.01 6.54 -23.04
CA LEU A 25 2.06 6.43 -24.50
C LEU A 25 0.69 6.08 -25.09
N ALA A 26 -0.08 5.21 -24.45
CA ALA A 26 -1.43 4.88 -24.90
C ALA A 26 -2.36 6.11 -24.83
N PHE A 27 -2.27 6.91 -23.75
CA PHE A 27 -2.98 8.19 -23.65
C PHE A 27 -2.61 9.13 -24.82
N LYS A 28 -1.32 9.33 -25.06
CA LYS A 28 -0.84 10.12 -26.19
C LYS A 28 -1.42 9.66 -27.53
N ASN A 29 -1.35 8.35 -27.77
CA ASN A 29 -1.79 7.75 -29.03
C ASN A 29 -3.31 7.81 -29.22
N ALA A 30 -4.08 7.88 -28.14
CA ALA A 30 -5.52 8.08 -28.18
C ALA A 30 -5.91 9.49 -28.65
N ASN A 31 -4.97 10.43 -28.67
CA ASN A 31 -5.14 11.82 -29.13
C ASN A 31 -6.35 12.54 -28.50
N VAL A 32 -6.56 12.34 -27.20
CA VAL A 32 -7.71 12.88 -26.44
C VAL A 32 -7.43 14.27 -25.84
N GLY A 33 -6.28 14.86 -26.11
CA GLY A 33 -5.87 16.19 -25.65
C GLY A 33 -4.55 16.19 -24.89
N THR A 34 -4.29 17.29 -24.16
CA THR A 34 -3.13 17.43 -23.28
C THR A 34 -3.38 16.74 -21.95
N LEU A 35 -2.32 16.23 -21.34
CA LEU A 35 -2.37 15.61 -20.01
C LEU A 35 -2.13 16.71 -18.95
N ASP A 36 -3.15 17.05 -18.18
CA ASP A 36 -3.02 18.11 -17.18
C ASP A 36 -2.34 17.61 -15.91
N CYS A 37 -2.76 16.44 -15.40
CA CYS A 37 -2.27 15.91 -14.15
C CYS A 37 -2.22 14.38 -14.14
N ILE A 38 -1.27 13.83 -13.40
CA ILE A 38 -1.10 12.40 -13.15
C ILE A 38 -1.23 12.16 -11.65
N GLY A 39 -1.92 11.10 -11.25
CA GLY A 39 -1.94 10.56 -9.91
C GLY A 39 -1.68 9.05 -9.95
N ILE A 40 -1.09 8.51 -8.90
CA ILE A 40 -0.83 7.08 -8.77
C ILE A 40 -1.34 6.61 -7.41
N ASP A 41 -2.13 5.56 -7.41
CA ASP A 41 -2.44 4.75 -6.24
C ASP A 41 -1.98 3.31 -6.44
N THR A 42 -1.68 2.65 -5.34
CA THR A 42 -1.30 1.24 -5.32
C THR A 42 -1.76 0.61 -3.99
N TRP A 43 -1.38 -0.66 -3.79
CA TRP A 43 -1.51 -1.32 -2.48
C TRP A 43 -0.62 -0.65 -1.43
N GLY A 44 -0.94 -0.89 -0.15
CA GLY A 44 -0.18 -0.40 1.01
C GLY A 44 1.05 -1.24 1.36
N VAL A 45 1.70 -0.86 2.41
CA VAL A 45 2.76 -1.53 3.20
C VAL A 45 4.11 -1.77 2.52
N ASP A 46 4.16 -1.96 1.20
CA ASP A 46 5.41 -2.23 0.49
C ASP A 46 6.14 -0.95 0.09
N TYR A 47 7.47 -1.03 0.04
CA TYR A 47 8.33 0.13 -0.17
C TYR A 47 9.61 -0.23 -0.93
N GLY A 48 10.22 0.77 -1.54
CA GLY A 48 11.59 0.71 -2.05
C GLY A 48 12.54 1.59 -1.26
N LEU A 49 13.82 1.24 -1.34
CA LEU A 49 14.92 1.96 -0.71
C LEU A 49 15.79 2.60 -1.79
N LEU A 50 16.09 3.88 -1.63
CA LEU A 50 16.93 4.67 -2.53
C LEU A 50 18.20 5.09 -1.83
N ASP A 51 19.30 5.13 -2.58
CA ASP A 51 20.56 5.68 -2.13
C ASP A 51 20.56 7.23 -2.16
N LYS A 52 21.68 7.83 -1.80
CA LYS A 52 21.89 9.29 -1.80
C LYS A 52 21.75 9.96 -3.19
N ASN A 53 21.82 9.18 -4.26
CA ASN A 53 21.65 9.66 -5.63
C ASN A 53 20.25 9.41 -6.18
N GLY A 54 19.34 8.89 -5.35
CA GLY A 54 17.99 8.49 -5.77
C GLY A 54 17.95 7.20 -6.59
N GLN A 55 19.02 6.39 -6.54
CA GLN A 55 19.06 5.11 -7.24
C GLN A 55 18.44 4.01 -6.38
N LEU A 56 17.67 3.13 -7.01
CA LEU A 56 17.05 1.98 -6.36
C LEU A 56 18.14 0.99 -5.91
N LEU A 57 18.18 0.69 -4.62
CA LEU A 57 19.15 -0.23 -4.03
C LEU A 57 18.83 -1.70 -4.30
N SER A 58 17.55 -2.03 -4.36
CA SER A 58 17.06 -3.36 -4.73
C SER A 58 15.61 -3.29 -5.15
N ASN A 59 15.11 -4.27 -5.89
CA ASN A 59 13.68 -4.41 -6.10
C ASN A 59 12.93 -4.48 -4.75
N PRO A 60 11.77 -3.80 -4.61
CA PRO A 60 10.95 -3.88 -3.40
C PRO A 60 10.56 -5.33 -3.08
N ARG A 61 10.67 -5.71 -1.82
CA ARG A 61 10.14 -7.00 -1.36
C ARG A 61 8.62 -6.94 -1.33
N SER A 62 7.98 -8.04 -1.70
CA SER A 62 6.53 -8.14 -1.62
C SER A 62 6.09 -8.51 -0.20
N TYR A 63 5.01 -7.93 0.27
CA TYR A 63 4.38 -8.27 1.54
C TYR A 63 4.04 -9.77 1.69
N ARG A 64 3.96 -10.50 0.57
CA ARG A 64 3.75 -11.95 0.56
C ARG A 64 4.93 -12.75 1.12
N TYR A 65 6.07 -12.09 1.36
CA TYR A 65 7.23 -12.67 2.05
C TYR A 65 7.13 -12.58 3.57
N ALA A 66 6.03 -12.06 4.11
CA ALA A 66 5.82 -11.86 5.54
C ALA A 66 5.80 -13.19 6.31
N VAL A 67 6.32 -13.17 7.53
CA VAL A 67 6.27 -14.30 8.47
C VAL A 67 5.92 -13.80 9.88
N ASP A 68 5.22 -14.61 10.67
CA ASP A 68 4.75 -14.21 12.00
C ASP A 68 5.89 -13.93 12.97
N ALA A 69 7.04 -14.60 12.81
CA ALA A 69 8.23 -14.35 13.62
C ALA A 69 8.73 -12.89 13.59
N ASP A 70 8.41 -12.12 12.55
CA ASP A 70 8.76 -10.70 12.48
C ASP A 70 7.95 -9.86 13.45
N MET A 71 6.67 -10.18 13.62
CA MET A 71 5.82 -9.54 14.63
C MET A 71 6.37 -9.82 16.03
N GLU A 72 6.66 -11.09 16.33
CA GLU A 72 7.22 -11.49 17.63
C GLU A 72 8.55 -10.78 17.91
N ALA A 73 9.39 -10.60 16.91
CA ALA A 73 10.66 -9.88 17.04
C ALA A 73 10.46 -8.41 17.42
N VAL A 74 9.53 -7.71 16.76
CA VAL A 74 9.18 -6.32 17.08
C VAL A 74 8.56 -6.22 18.47
N TRP A 75 7.65 -7.13 18.84
CA TRP A 75 6.93 -7.08 20.11
C TRP A 75 7.82 -7.32 21.34
N LYS A 76 9.01 -7.90 21.18
CA LYS A 76 10.03 -7.95 22.22
C LYS A 76 10.58 -6.57 22.60
N THR A 77 10.47 -5.59 21.70
CA THR A 77 10.96 -4.22 21.91
C THR A 77 9.81 -3.24 22.15
N VAL A 78 8.75 -3.33 21.34
CA VAL A 78 7.53 -2.52 21.45
C VAL A 78 6.35 -3.46 21.31
N ASP A 79 5.61 -3.70 22.39
CA ASP A 79 4.47 -4.62 22.38
C ASP A 79 3.31 -4.12 21.48
N PHE A 80 2.46 -5.04 21.06
CA PHE A 80 1.35 -4.71 20.18
C PHE A 80 0.35 -3.72 20.77
N PRO A 81 -0.07 -3.80 22.06
CA PRO A 81 -0.92 -2.78 22.66
C PRO A 81 -0.33 -1.37 22.56
N THR A 82 0.98 -1.22 22.79
CA THR A 82 1.69 0.05 22.65
C THR A 82 1.73 0.53 21.20
N LEU A 83 2.02 -0.37 20.25
CA LEU A 83 1.99 -0.04 18.80
C LEU A 83 0.59 0.42 18.36
N PHE A 84 -0.45 -0.31 18.78
CA PHE A 84 -1.82 0.06 18.46
C PHE A 84 -2.22 1.40 19.07
N ALA A 85 -1.91 1.63 20.34
CA ALA A 85 -2.21 2.89 21.01
C ALA A 85 -1.54 4.10 20.32
N ARG A 86 -0.37 3.90 19.69
CA ARG A 86 0.38 4.95 18.97
C ARG A 86 -0.06 5.13 17.55
N THR A 87 -0.44 4.07 16.85
CA THR A 87 -0.67 4.11 15.40
C THR A 87 -2.11 3.82 14.98
N GLY A 88 -2.87 3.14 15.81
CA GLY A 88 -4.24 2.71 15.55
C GLY A 88 -4.36 1.58 14.51
N ILE A 89 -3.24 0.95 14.12
CA ILE A 89 -3.22 -0.07 13.07
C ILE A 89 -3.25 -1.47 13.68
N SER A 90 -4.16 -2.32 13.18
CA SER A 90 -4.21 -3.73 13.54
C SER A 90 -2.96 -4.46 13.08
N THR A 91 -2.62 -5.54 13.77
CA THR A 91 -1.44 -6.30 13.41
C THR A 91 -1.71 -7.23 12.23
N MET A 92 -0.91 -7.05 11.21
CA MET A 92 -0.78 -7.95 10.06
C MET A 92 0.71 -8.18 9.86
N ASN A 93 1.14 -9.43 9.76
CA ASN A 93 2.56 -9.79 9.69
C ASN A 93 3.36 -9.10 8.57
N PHE A 94 2.66 -8.47 7.64
CA PHE A 94 3.22 -7.75 6.51
C PHE A 94 3.26 -6.21 6.68
N ASN A 95 2.83 -5.62 7.81
CA ASN A 95 2.97 -4.17 7.99
C ASN A 95 4.44 -3.73 7.82
N THR A 96 4.64 -2.54 7.31
CA THR A 96 5.98 -2.00 6.96
C THR A 96 6.95 -2.05 8.13
N VAL A 97 6.48 -1.81 9.36
CA VAL A 97 7.29 -1.88 10.58
C VAL A 97 7.99 -3.23 10.72
N TYR A 98 7.27 -4.33 10.49
CA TYR A 98 7.82 -5.68 10.58
C TYR A 98 8.81 -5.97 9.46
N GLN A 99 8.50 -5.54 8.23
CA GLN A 99 9.37 -5.68 7.08
C GLN A 99 10.70 -4.93 7.28
N LEU A 100 10.67 -3.68 7.78
CA LEU A 100 11.87 -2.88 8.07
C LEU A 100 12.70 -3.49 9.19
N TYR A 101 12.04 -3.92 10.29
CA TYR A 101 12.75 -4.50 11.41
C TYR A 101 13.41 -5.83 11.04
N ARG A 102 12.77 -6.65 10.20
CA ARG A 102 13.41 -7.85 9.62
C ARG A 102 14.69 -7.50 8.87
N ARG A 103 14.65 -6.48 7.97
CA ARG A 103 15.86 -6.05 7.23
C ARG A 103 16.97 -5.65 8.18
N LYS A 104 16.64 -4.93 9.25
CA LYS A 104 17.61 -4.56 10.28
C LYS A 104 18.21 -5.78 10.97
N LEU A 105 17.39 -6.74 11.41
CA LEU A 105 17.88 -7.97 12.07
C LEU A 105 18.72 -8.85 11.13
N GLN A 106 18.49 -8.76 9.83
CA GLN A 106 19.26 -9.45 8.80
C GLN A 106 20.52 -8.69 8.37
N GLU A 107 20.81 -7.54 8.99
CA GLU A 107 21.93 -6.66 8.61
C GLU A 107 21.93 -6.39 7.09
N ASP A 108 20.72 -6.11 6.53
CA ASP A 108 20.52 -5.94 5.09
C ASP A 108 21.28 -4.69 4.60
N PRO A 109 22.32 -4.85 3.75
CA PRO A 109 23.15 -3.75 3.30
C PRO A 109 22.34 -2.69 2.51
N ALA A 110 21.20 -3.05 1.94
CA ALA A 110 20.33 -2.07 1.29
C ALA A 110 19.68 -1.11 2.31
N LEU A 111 19.38 -1.57 3.53
CA LEU A 111 18.86 -0.70 4.59
C LEU A 111 19.95 0.25 5.09
N ASP A 112 21.18 -0.23 5.24
CA ASP A 112 22.31 0.57 5.71
C ASP A 112 22.69 1.69 4.72
N ALA A 113 22.65 1.37 3.41
CA ALA A 113 22.94 2.29 2.32
C ALA A 113 21.79 3.25 2.00
N ALA A 114 20.59 2.99 2.53
CA ALA A 114 19.41 3.78 2.21
C ALA A 114 19.48 5.20 2.79
N GLU A 115 19.12 6.17 1.96
CA GLU A 115 18.89 7.56 2.36
C GLU A 115 17.41 7.93 2.31
N THR A 116 16.62 7.17 1.56
CA THR A 116 15.18 7.42 1.38
C THR A 116 14.43 6.12 1.27
N MET A 117 13.32 6.02 1.97
CA MET A 117 12.29 4.99 1.82
C MET A 117 11.04 5.63 1.23
N LEU A 118 10.50 5.05 0.18
CA LEU A 118 9.22 5.47 -0.41
C LEU A 118 8.28 4.26 -0.52
N LEU A 119 7.04 4.43 -0.10
CA LEU A 119 5.99 3.45 -0.34
C LEU A 119 5.74 3.33 -1.85
N MET A 120 5.19 2.23 -2.30
CA MET A 120 5.14 1.90 -3.74
C MET A 120 4.59 3.01 -4.64
N PRO A 121 3.46 3.68 -4.33
CA PRO A 121 2.94 4.74 -5.21
C PRO A 121 3.84 5.98 -5.20
N ASP A 122 4.43 6.30 -4.03
CA ASP A 122 5.35 7.43 -3.89
C ASP A 122 6.66 7.17 -4.63
N LEU A 123 7.14 5.92 -4.62
CA LEU A 123 8.33 5.49 -5.35
C LEU A 123 8.15 5.60 -6.88
N LEU A 124 6.99 5.15 -7.36
CA LEU A 124 6.64 5.30 -8.78
C LEU A 124 6.49 6.78 -9.17
N GLY A 125 5.87 7.59 -8.30
CA GLY A 125 5.78 9.04 -8.46
C GLY A 125 7.14 9.71 -8.47
N PHE A 126 8.06 9.29 -7.60
CA PHE A 126 9.44 9.78 -7.58
C PHE A 126 10.16 9.52 -8.91
N PHE A 127 10.01 8.35 -9.50
CA PHE A 127 10.62 8.07 -10.80
C PHE A 127 10.05 8.93 -11.94
N LEU A 128 8.80 9.37 -11.81
CA LEU A 128 8.21 10.28 -12.79
C LEU A 128 8.67 11.74 -12.60
N THR A 129 8.89 12.20 -11.35
CA THR A 129 9.04 13.62 -11.01
C THR A 129 10.38 13.98 -10.39
N GLY A 130 11.00 13.08 -9.63
CA GLY A 130 12.15 13.35 -8.77
C GLY A 130 11.79 13.83 -7.35
N GLU A 131 10.49 13.99 -7.02
CA GLU A 131 10.04 14.46 -5.71
C GLU A 131 9.84 13.31 -4.73
N ALA A 132 10.63 13.30 -3.64
CA ALA A 132 10.58 12.28 -2.59
C ALA A 132 9.71 12.73 -1.42
N LYS A 133 8.47 12.27 -1.39
CA LYS A 133 7.49 12.51 -0.31
C LYS A 133 6.65 11.26 -0.11
N THR A 134 6.05 11.11 1.07
CA THR A 134 5.13 10.01 1.37
C THR A 134 3.73 10.55 1.60
N GLU A 135 2.73 9.97 0.94
CA GLU A 135 1.36 10.40 1.11
C GLU A 135 0.71 9.71 2.32
N TYR A 136 -0.09 10.49 3.02
CA TYR A 136 -0.71 10.17 4.30
C TYR A 136 -1.49 8.84 4.31
N THR A 137 -2.36 8.60 3.31
CA THR A 137 -3.24 7.42 3.34
C THR A 137 -2.43 6.13 3.27
N ASN A 138 -1.34 6.13 2.50
CA ASN A 138 -0.44 4.98 2.44
C ASN A 138 0.50 4.91 3.66
N ALA A 139 0.98 6.07 4.15
CA ALA A 139 1.79 6.11 5.38
C ALA A 139 1.08 5.45 6.57
N THR A 140 -0.24 5.61 6.70
CA THR A 140 -1.01 5.00 7.80
C THR A 140 -0.98 3.47 7.75
N THR A 141 -0.85 2.84 6.57
CA THR A 141 -0.79 1.36 6.46
C THR A 141 0.50 0.77 7.06
N SER A 142 1.52 1.60 7.24
CA SER A 142 2.87 1.17 7.65
C SER A 142 2.97 0.69 9.10
N MET A 143 2.02 1.04 9.96
CA MET A 143 2.11 0.92 11.42
C MET A 143 3.26 1.78 12.00
N LEU A 144 3.64 2.85 11.32
CA LEU A 144 4.69 3.80 11.71
C LEU A 144 4.22 5.27 11.64
N TYR A 145 2.95 5.52 11.32
CA TYR A 145 2.33 6.84 11.40
C TYR A 145 1.62 7.01 12.73
N ASN A 146 1.84 8.16 13.40
CA ASN A 146 1.19 8.49 14.66
C ASN A 146 0.07 9.52 14.44
N PRO A 147 -1.21 9.15 14.60
CA PRO A 147 -2.35 10.05 14.34
C PRO A 147 -2.44 11.22 15.34
N THR A 148 -1.81 11.10 16.53
CA THR A 148 -1.81 12.17 17.54
C THR A 148 -0.83 13.27 17.18
N THR A 149 0.40 12.91 16.77
CA THR A 149 1.42 13.88 16.35
C THR A 149 1.26 14.29 14.89
N LYS A 150 0.48 13.51 14.11
CA LYS A 150 0.30 13.67 12.65
C LYS A 150 1.61 13.60 11.86
N ASP A 151 2.51 12.74 12.33
CA ASP A 151 3.83 12.51 11.77
C ASP A 151 4.21 11.04 11.94
N TRP A 152 5.39 10.67 11.49
CA TRP A 152 5.96 9.36 11.77
C TRP A 152 6.04 9.11 13.28
N ASP A 153 5.81 7.86 13.72
CA ASP A 153 5.94 7.48 15.12
C ASP A 153 7.42 7.31 15.50
N TRP A 154 8.07 8.46 15.69
CA TRP A 154 9.49 8.52 16.01
C TRP A 154 9.87 7.71 17.25
N GLN A 155 8.95 7.55 18.20
CA GLN A 155 9.20 6.73 19.40
C GLN A 155 9.38 5.26 19.05
N THR A 156 8.53 4.70 18.20
CA THR A 156 8.66 3.33 17.71
C THR A 156 9.88 3.18 16.79
N ILE A 157 10.10 4.13 15.88
CA ILE A 157 11.25 4.14 14.97
C ILE A 157 12.56 4.08 15.76
N ASP A 158 12.71 4.92 16.78
CA ASP A 158 13.91 4.96 17.63
C ASP A 158 14.05 3.70 18.48
N ALA A 159 12.97 3.24 19.13
CA ALA A 159 12.99 2.05 19.95
C ALA A 159 13.45 0.81 19.17
N LEU A 160 13.01 0.69 17.91
CA LEU A 160 13.43 -0.36 17.00
C LEU A 160 14.83 -0.07 16.38
N GLY A 161 15.38 1.13 16.60
CA GLY A 161 16.67 1.58 16.03
C GLY A 161 16.64 1.58 14.51
N LEU A 162 15.50 1.93 13.90
CA LEU A 162 15.40 2.14 12.48
C LEU A 162 16.01 3.49 12.07
N PRO A 163 16.66 3.59 10.89
CA PRO A 163 17.34 4.82 10.51
C PRO A 163 16.33 5.94 10.19
N ARG A 164 16.28 6.98 11.03
CA ARG A 164 15.37 8.13 10.85
C ARG A 164 15.49 8.79 9.48
N LYS A 165 16.68 8.81 8.90
CA LYS A 165 16.97 9.50 7.64
C LYS A 165 16.17 9.00 6.45
N ILE A 166 15.69 7.75 6.47
CA ILE A 166 14.96 7.17 5.35
C ILE A 166 13.51 7.65 5.28
N PHE A 167 12.96 8.19 6.36
CA PHE A 167 11.55 8.60 6.43
C PHE A 167 11.38 10.01 5.85
N THR A 168 10.60 10.09 4.78
CA THR A 168 10.37 11.35 4.07
C THR A 168 9.29 12.19 4.73
N LYS A 169 9.22 13.47 4.32
CA LYS A 169 8.14 14.37 4.73
C LYS A 169 6.80 13.84 4.22
N LEU A 170 5.80 13.88 5.10
CA LEU A 170 4.42 13.50 4.77
C LEU A 170 3.70 14.63 4.06
N ASP A 171 2.87 14.29 3.08
CA ASP A 171 1.89 15.17 2.47
C ASP A 171 0.51 14.47 2.37
N ARG A 172 -0.44 15.09 1.69
CA ARG A 172 -1.82 14.61 1.60
C ARG A 172 -2.32 14.60 0.17
N ALA A 173 -3.39 13.87 -0.07
CA ALA A 173 -4.12 13.92 -1.33
C ALA A 173 -4.44 15.38 -1.72
N GLY A 174 -4.26 15.72 -3.00
CA GLY A 174 -4.34 17.06 -3.55
C GLY A 174 -3.03 17.85 -3.54
N ALA A 175 -1.97 17.40 -2.85
CA ALA A 175 -0.67 18.06 -2.87
C ALA A 175 0.01 17.89 -4.24
N LEU A 176 0.45 19.01 -4.84
CA LEU A 176 1.27 18.96 -6.05
C LEU A 176 2.70 18.53 -5.70
N ARG A 177 3.23 17.59 -6.50
CA ARG A 177 4.56 17.01 -6.39
C ARG A 177 5.37 17.24 -7.67
N GLY A 178 5.35 18.48 -8.17
CA GLY A 178 6.07 18.87 -9.38
C GLY A 178 5.39 18.47 -10.68
N THR A 179 6.20 18.24 -11.70
CA THR A 179 5.78 17.84 -13.06
C THR A 179 6.59 16.63 -13.50
N LEU A 180 6.16 15.99 -14.57
CA LEU A 180 6.99 14.99 -15.23
C LEU A 180 8.38 15.54 -15.51
N ARG A 181 9.41 14.74 -15.25
CA ARG A 181 10.78 15.10 -15.60
C ARG A 181 10.89 15.43 -17.09
N PRO A 182 11.60 16.51 -17.47
CA PRO A 182 11.71 16.94 -18.86
C PRO A 182 12.17 15.82 -19.79
N GLU A 183 13.14 15.00 -19.36
CA GLU A 183 13.71 13.92 -20.16
C GLU A 183 12.63 12.84 -20.45
N LEU A 184 11.81 12.53 -19.44
CA LEU A 184 10.74 11.55 -19.59
C LEU A 184 9.61 12.09 -20.47
N ALA A 185 9.23 13.35 -20.31
CA ALA A 185 8.23 14.00 -21.14
C ALA A 185 8.68 14.03 -22.63
N ALA A 186 9.97 14.33 -22.88
CA ALA A 186 10.56 14.29 -24.21
C ALA A 186 10.62 12.88 -24.79
N GLU A 187 11.05 11.88 -24.00
CA GLU A 187 11.07 10.46 -24.40
C GLU A 187 9.68 9.98 -24.85
N LEU A 188 8.65 10.33 -24.09
CA LEU A 188 7.27 9.91 -24.37
C LEU A 188 6.59 10.83 -25.42
N GLY A 189 7.16 12.00 -25.71
CA GLY A 189 6.59 13.01 -26.60
C GLY A 189 5.24 13.53 -26.07
N ILE A 190 5.13 13.77 -24.77
CA ILE A 190 3.98 14.38 -24.09
C ILE A 190 4.42 15.66 -23.37
N ASN A 191 3.46 16.46 -22.93
CA ASN A 191 3.75 17.65 -22.13
C ASN A 191 4.25 17.29 -20.72
N GLN A 192 4.89 18.24 -20.04
CA GLN A 192 5.28 18.12 -18.63
C GLN A 192 4.04 18.27 -17.75
N ALA A 193 3.19 17.24 -17.74
CA ALA A 193 2.00 17.20 -16.91
C ALA A 193 2.35 17.36 -15.42
N HIS A 194 1.47 17.97 -14.65
CA HIS A 194 1.58 17.99 -13.19
C HIS A 194 1.48 16.59 -12.61
N PHE A 195 2.11 16.38 -11.46
CA PHE A 195 1.90 15.20 -10.65
C PHE A 195 1.30 15.62 -9.31
N ALA A 196 0.18 15.00 -8.94
CA ALA A 196 -0.48 15.24 -7.67
C ALA A 196 -0.57 13.96 -6.86
N ALA A 197 -0.38 14.08 -5.54
CA ALA A 197 -0.74 13.01 -4.62
C ALA A 197 -2.25 12.81 -4.68
N VAL A 198 -2.69 11.58 -4.90
CA VAL A 198 -4.08 11.14 -4.70
C VAL A 198 -4.19 10.45 -3.34
N GLY A 199 -5.29 9.83 -2.99
CA GLY A 199 -5.27 8.83 -1.92
C GLY A 199 -4.43 7.65 -2.40
N THR A 200 -3.13 7.64 -2.06
CA THR A 200 -2.19 6.72 -2.69
C THR A 200 -2.36 5.27 -2.25
N HIS A 201 -3.05 5.01 -1.15
CA HIS A 201 -3.58 3.69 -0.83
C HIS A 201 -4.87 3.46 -1.65
N ASP A 202 -4.88 2.47 -2.54
CA ASP A 202 -5.97 2.16 -3.48
C ASP A 202 -7.35 2.09 -2.81
N THR A 203 -7.42 1.51 -1.60
CA THR A 203 -8.66 1.49 -0.81
C THR A 203 -9.10 2.90 -0.38
N ALA A 204 -8.17 3.82 -0.10
CA ALA A 204 -8.54 5.21 0.24
C ALA A 204 -9.20 5.89 -0.95
N SER A 205 -8.65 5.71 -2.15
CA SER A 205 -9.21 6.23 -3.40
C SER A 205 -10.56 5.56 -3.72
N ALA A 206 -10.67 4.24 -3.53
CA ALA A 206 -11.92 3.51 -3.75
C ALA A 206 -13.05 3.99 -2.83
N VAL A 207 -12.77 4.20 -1.53
CA VAL A 207 -13.76 4.70 -0.57
C VAL A 207 -14.16 6.14 -0.90
N ALA A 208 -13.20 6.98 -1.28
CA ALA A 208 -13.49 8.36 -1.69
C ALA A 208 -14.39 8.46 -2.93
N ALA A 209 -14.39 7.44 -3.78
CA ALA A 209 -15.22 7.38 -4.99
C ALA A 209 -16.66 6.89 -4.72
N ILE A 210 -17.01 6.49 -3.50
CA ILE A 210 -18.36 6.03 -3.15
C ILE A 210 -19.34 7.20 -3.29
N PRO A 211 -20.41 7.09 -4.09
CA PRO A 211 -21.40 8.16 -4.29
C PRO A 211 -22.41 8.22 -3.11
N GLY A 212 -21.89 8.12 -1.88
CA GLY A 212 -22.69 8.16 -0.64
C GLY A 212 -22.63 9.52 0.03
N THR A 213 -23.66 9.85 0.78
CA THR A 213 -23.71 11.05 1.63
C THR A 213 -24.12 10.66 3.05
N GLY A 214 -23.61 11.38 4.05
CA GLY A 214 -23.87 11.09 5.46
C GLY A 214 -23.06 9.89 6.00
N SER A 215 -23.52 9.29 7.08
CA SER A 215 -22.85 8.15 7.69
C SER A 215 -23.24 6.85 6.99
N PHE A 216 -22.25 6.11 6.51
CA PHE A 216 -22.43 4.81 5.89
C PHE A 216 -21.28 3.87 6.25
N ALA A 217 -21.54 2.57 6.20
CA ALA A 217 -20.51 1.57 6.20
C ALA A 217 -20.17 1.19 4.75
N PHE A 218 -18.89 0.95 4.49
CA PHE A 218 -18.42 0.52 3.17
C PHE A 218 -17.84 -0.89 3.21
N CYS A 219 -17.84 -1.56 2.07
CA CYS A 219 -17.08 -2.77 1.85
C CYS A 219 -16.35 -2.64 0.51
N SER A 220 -15.03 -2.40 0.58
CA SER A 220 -14.16 -2.45 -0.60
C SER A 220 -13.78 -3.91 -0.82
N SER A 221 -14.46 -4.58 -1.76
CA SER A 221 -14.30 -6.01 -2.00
C SER A 221 -13.52 -6.28 -3.28
N GLY A 222 -12.30 -6.78 -3.10
CA GLY A 222 -11.38 -7.21 -4.13
C GLY A 222 -10.66 -8.49 -3.70
N THR A 223 -9.36 -8.58 -3.89
CA THR A 223 -8.51 -9.66 -3.34
C THR A 223 -8.69 -9.76 -1.83
N TRP A 224 -8.72 -8.62 -1.15
CA TRP A 224 -9.17 -8.43 0.23
C TRP A 224 -10.58 -7.82 0.21
N SER A 225 -11.34 -8.00 1.29
CA SER A 225 -12.56 -7.24 1.59
C SER A 225 -12.29 -6.39 2.82
N LEU A 226 -12.29 -5.07 2.64
CA LEU A 226 -12.08 -4.10 3.70
C LEU A 226 -13.44 -3.52 4.08
N PHE A 227 -13.92 -3.88 5.27
CA PHE A 227 -15.21 -3.42 5.79
C PHE A 227 -15.01 -2.39 6.89
N GLY A 228 -15.62 -1.21 6.76
CA GLY A 228 -15.42 -0.13 7.71
C GLY A 228 -16.35 1.05 7.57
N VAL A 229 -16.00 2.10 8.29
CA VAL A 229 -16.67 3.41 8.29
C VAL A 229 -15.63 4.53 8.22
N GLU A 230 -16.04 5.75 7.92
CA GLU A 230 -15.18 6.93 8.03
C GLU A 230 -15.45 7.69 9.33
N THR A 231 -14.39 8.23 9.93
CA THR A 231 -14.44 9.04 11.17
C THR A 231 -13.44 10.18 11.10
N ASP A 232 -13.72 11.28 11.82
CA ASP A 232 -12.79 12.43 11.90
C ASP A 232 -11.56 12.13 12.78
N LYS A 233 -11.69 11.19 13.70
CA LYS A 233 -10.64 10.82 14.67
C LYS A 233 -10.43 9.31 14.70
N PRO A 234 -9.21 8.84 14.96
CA PRO A 234 -8.96 7.41 15.11
C PRO A 234 -9.63 6.87 16.38
N ILE A 235 -10.05 5.63 16.36
CA ILE A 235 -10.63 4.94 17.52
C ILE A 235 -9.55 4.02 18.08
N LEU A 236 -8.86 4.48 19.14
CA LEU A 236 -7.69 3.83 19.74
C LEU A 236 -8.03 3.04 21.03
N THR A 237 -9.24 2.52 21.14
CA THR A 237 -9.68 1.75 22.32
C THR A 237 -9.21 0.29 22.24
N ASP A 238 -9.07 -0.34 23.42
CA ASP A 238 -8.74 -1.76 23.51
C ASP A 238 -9.76 -2.64 22.77
N ALA A 239 -11.06 -2.29 22.85
CA ALA A 239 -12.11 -3.03 22.16
C ALA A 239 -11.91 -3.04 20.63
N VAL A 240 -11.46 -1.93 20.05
CA VAL A 240 -11.17 -1.82 18.61
C VAL A 240 -9.89 -2.59 18.25
N ARG A 241 -8.86 -2.53 19.09
CA ARG A 241 -7.64 -3.34 18.96
C ARG A 241 -7.98 -4.84 18.99
N ASP A 242 -8.72 -5.27 20.01
CA ASP A 242 -9.02 -6.70 20.26
C ASP A 242 -9.97 -7.26 19.19
N ALA A 243 -10.81 -6.39 18.58
CA ALA A 243 -11.61 -6.73 17.42
C ALA A 243 -10.82 -6.70 16.10
N ASN A 244 -9.52 -6.37 16.14
CA ASN A 244 -8.60 -6.33 14.99
C ASN A 244 -9.02 -5.33 13.90
N PHE A 245 -9.40 -4.12 14.31
CA PHE A 245 -9.65 -3.01 13.40
C PHE A 245 -8.41 -2.14 13.22
N SER A 246 -8.21 -1.64 12.01
CA SER A 246 -7.20 -0.64 11.66
C SER A 246 -7.84 0.74 11.49
N ASN A 247 -7.14 1.79 11.87
CA ASN A 247 -7.54 3.18 11.62
C ASN A 247 -6.68 3.76 10.48
N GLU A 248 -6.98 3.41 9.25
CA GLU A 248 -6.27 3.92 8.08
C GLU A 248 -6.75 5.32 7.68
N GLY A 249 -5.90 6.06 6.95
CA GLY A 249 -6.18 7.44 6.56
C GLY A 249 -7.24 7.56 5.45
N THR A 250 -8.06 8.63 5.49
CA THR A 250 -8.93 9.06 4.39
C THR A 250 -8.27 10.17 3.57
N ILE A 251 -8.73 10.40 2.34
CA ILE A 251 -8.19 11.49 1.50
C ILE A 251 -8.39 12.88 2.12
N GLN A 252 -9.41 13.07 2.95
CA GLN A 252 -9.69 14.32 3.66
C GLN A 252 -8.84 14.51 4.92
N GLY A 253 -8.04 13.50 5.29
CA GLY A 253 -7.18 13.53 6.48
C GLY A 253 -7.86 13.08 7.77
N GLY A 254 -9.03 12.46 7.68
CA GLY A 254 -9.67 11.68 8.73
C GLY A 254 -9.19 10.23 8.72
N PHE A 255 -9.98 9.32 9.29
CA PHE A 255 -9.63 7.92 9.45
C PHE A 255 -10.74 7.01 8.93
N ARG A 256 -10.34 5.81 8.57
CA ARG A 256 -11.21 4.70 8.20
C ARG A 256 -10.99 3.56 9.20
N PRO A 257 -11.71 3.51 10.33
CA PRO A 257 -11.76 2.30 11.13
C PRO A 257 -12.33 1.17 10.29
N LEU A 258 -11.48 0.19 9.94
CA LEU A 258 -11.84 -0.90 9.06
C LEU A 258 -11.26 -2.23 9.52
N LYS A 259 -11.87 -3.31 9.10
CA LYS A 259 -11.40 -4.67 9.29
C LYS A 259 -11.02 -5.28 7.95
N ASN A 260 -9.80 -5.84 7.89
CA ASN A 260 -9.33 -6.62 6.77
C ASN A 260 -9.92 -8.03 6.86
N ILE A 261 -10.63 -8.45 5.84
CA ILE A 261 -11.22 -9.78 5.71
C ILE A 261 -10.68 -10.38 4.42
N MET A 262 -10.36 -11.67 4.44
CA MET A 262 -9.98 -12.37 3.21
C MET A 262 -11.16 -12.29 2.22
N GLY A 263 -10.90 -11.76 1.02
CA GLY A 263 -11.92 -11.51 0.03
C GLY A 263 -11.92 -12.54 -1.10
N LEU A 264 -11.99 -12.05 -2.33
CA LEU A 264 -12.08 -12.89 -3.53
C LEU A 264 -10.81 -13.70 -3.82
N TRP A 265 -9.73 -13.47 -3.08
CA TRP A 265 -8.52 -14.30 -3.20
C TRP A 265 -8.82 -15.78 -3.02
N LEU A 266 -9.71 -16.13 -2.10
CA LEU A 266 -10.10 -17.53 -1.85
C LEU A 266 -10.62 -18.20 -3.11
N ILE A 267 -11.58 -17.59 -3.80
CA ILE A 267 -12.13 -18.15 -5.04
C ILE A 267 -11.13 -18.09 -6.21
N GLN A 268 -10.21 -17.12 -6.20
CA GLN A 268 -9.14 -17.05 -7.18
C GLN A 268 -8.16 -18.21 -7.01
N GLU A 269 -7.82 -18.60 -5.78
CA GLU A 269 -6.98 -19.79 -5.51
C GLU A 269 -7.73 -21.06 -5.89
N CYS A 270 -8.99 -21.22 -5.49
CA CYS A 270 -9.81 -22.36 -5.92
C CYS A 270 -9.81 -22.50 -7.44
N ARG A 271 -10.01 -21.40 -8.16
CA ARG A 271 -9.98 -21.43 -9.63
C ARG A 271 -8.62 -21.86 -10.18
N ARG A 272 -7.51 -21.40 -9.59
CA ARG A 272 -6.16 -21.82 -9.98
C ARG A 272 -5.95 -23.34 -9.79
N ASP A 273 -6.43 -23.87 -8.67
CA ASP A 273 -6.30 -25.31 -8.40
C ASP A 273 -7.21 -26.13 -9.31
N TRP A 274 -8.42 -25.68 -9.60
CA TRP A 274 -9.29 -26.30 -10.60
C TRP A 274 -8.65 -26.30 -11.99
N GLN A 275 -8.01 -25.21 -12.38
CA GLN A 275 -7.27 -25.15 -13.65
C GLN A 275 -6.10 -26.15 -13.70
N LYS A 276 -5.33 -26.31 -12.61
CA LYS A 276 -4.29 -27.35 -12.51
C LYS A 276 -4.88 -28.76 -12.62
N ALA A 277 -6.09 -28.97 -12.11
CA ALA A 277 -6.83 -30.22 -12.23
C ALA A 277 -7.50 -30.43 -13.60
N GLY A 278 -7.29 -29.53 -14.57
CA GLY A 278 -7.82 -29.62 -15.93
C GLY A 278 -9.21 -29.01 -16.10
N MET A 279 -9.78 -28.37 -15.09
CA MET A 279 -11.09 -27.71 -15.17
C MET A 279 -10.92 -26.25 -15.59
N ASN A 280 -11.29 -25.91 -16.82
CA ASN A 280 -11.20 -24.56 -17.35
C ASN A 280 -12.53 -23.78 -17.16
N LEU A 281 -12.82 -23.43 -15.89
CA LEU A 281 -14.00 -22.65 -15.56
C LEU A 281 -13.76 -21.14 -15.83
N SER A 282 -14.68 -20.52 -16.57
CA SER A 282 -14.73 -19.06 -16.65
C SER A 282 -15.27 -18.46 -15.35
N TRP A 283 -15.08 -17.15 -15.15
CA TRP A 283 -15.71 -16.47 -14.01
C TRP A 283 -17.23 -16.54 -14.02
N ASN A 284 -17.84 -16.50 -15.23
CA ASN A 284 -19.29 -16.65 -15.37
C ASN A 284 -19.76 -18.04 -14.93
N ASP A 285 -19.03 -19.11 -15.30
CA ASP A 285 -19.37 -20.47 -14.87
C ASP A 285 -19.36 -20.58 -13.35
N ILE A 286 -18.31 -20.02 -12.71
CA ILE A 286 -18.18 -20.01 -11.24
C ILE A 286 -19.35 -19.27 -10.59
N VAL A 287 -19.72 -18.09 -11.12
CA VAL A 287 -20.86 -17.30 -10.61
C VAL A 287 -22.18 -18.06 -10.77
N GLU A 288 -22.41 -18.70 -11.92
CA GLU A 288 -23.64 -19.47 -12.16
C GLU A 288 -23.74 -20.70 -11.25
N GLU A 289 -22.63 -21.37 -10.96
CA GLU A 289 -22.61 -22.46 -9.97
C GLU A 289 -22.84 -21.96 -8.54
N ALA A 290 -22.24 -20.81 -8.19
CA ALA A 290 -22.43 -20.19 -6.88
C ALA A 290 -23.92 -19.82 -6.63
N LYS A 291 -24.64 -19.34 -7.66
CA LYS A 291 -26.07 -19.04 -7.55
C LYS A 291 -26.96 -20.27 -7.25
N LYS A 292 -26.49 -21.47 -7.59
CA LYS A 292 -27.20 -22.74 -7.33
C LYS A 292 -26.89 -23.28 -5.93
N ALA A 293 -25.82 -22.81 -5.28
CA ALA A 293 -25.44 -23.28 -3.96
C ALA A 293 -26.41 -22.77 -2.89
N GLU A 294 -26.59 -23.56 -1.85
CA GLU A 294 -27.38 -23.16 -0.69
C GLU A 294 -26.66 -22.06 0.08
N PRO A 295 -27.30 -20.88 0.26
CA PRO A 295 -26.66 -19.77 0.99
C PRO A 295 -26.30 -20.17 2.43
N PHE A 296 -25.16 -19.70 2.92
CA PHE A 296 -24.70 -19.86 4.31
C PHE A 296 -24.53 -21.31 4.79
N ARG A 297 -24.43 -22.28 3.88
CA ARG A 297 -24.19 -23.68 4.22
C ARG A 297 -22.79 -23.90 4.80
N SER A 298 -21.84 -23.07 4.42
CA SER A 298 -20.46 -23.07 4.93
C SER A 298 -20.08 -21.67 5.37
N ILE A 299 -19.33 -21.58 6.47
CA ILE A 299 -18.71 -20.35 6.97
C ILE A 299 -17.21 -20.52 6.82
N ILE A 300 -16.56 -19.49 6.32
CA ILE A 300 -15.10 -19.43 6.10
C ILE A 300 -14.46 -18.59 7.20
#